data_bd218ac97f315a9108c67174ff574061
#
_entry.id   bd218ac97f315a9108c67174ff574061
#
_cell.length_a   1.000
_cell.length_b   1.000
_cell.length_c   1.000
_cell.angle_alpha   90.00
_cell.angle_beta   90.00
_cell.angle_gamma   90.00
#
_symmetry.space_group_name_H-M   'P 1'
#
loop_
_entity.id
_entity.type
_entity.pdbx_description
1 polymer ?
#
loop_
_entity_poly.entity_id
_entity_poly.type
_entity_poly.pdbx_seq_one_letter_code
_entity_poly.pdbx_strand_id
1 'polypeptide(L)'
;MTGDNTLIHSHGINRRDFMKLCAALAATMGLSSKAAAEMAESVTNPQRPPVIWIGAQECTGCTESLLRATHPTVENLVLETISLEYHEVLSAAFGHQVEENKHNALEKYKGQYVLVVDGSIPLKDNGIYCMVAGEPIVDHIRKAAEGAAAIIAIGSCSAWGGVAAAGVNPTGAVSLQEVLPGKTVINIPGCPPNPHNFLATVAHIITYGKPPKLDDKNRPTFAYGRLIHEHCERRPHFDAGRFAKEFGDEGHREGWCLYHLGCKGPEXXXXXXXXXXXXXXXXXXXXXXXXXXXXXXXXXXXXXXXXXXXXXXXXXXXXXXXXXXXXXXXXXXXXXXXXXXXXXXXXXXXXVMAVRELGRQQKKDNADSRGE
;
A
#
# COMPACT_ATOMS: atom_id res chain seq x y z
N MET A 1 27.06 27.22 17.92
CA MET A 1 25.73 26.88 17.34
C MET A 1 25.41 25.44 17.75
N THR A 2 24.78 25.28 18.89
CA THR A 2 24.33 23.99 19.41
C THR A 2 22.98 23.69 18.78
N GLY A 3 23.00 23.00 17.66
CA GLY A 3 21.78 22.50 17.05
C GLY A 3 21.11 21.53 17.99
N ASP A 4 19.86 21.80 18.26
CA ASP A 4 19.03 21.00 19.16
C ASP A 4 18.89 19.57 18.60
N ASN A 5 19.57 18.63 19.22
CA ASN A 5 19.62 17.21 18.82
C ASN A 5 18.44 16.40 19.39
N THR A 6 17.43 17.08 19.93
CA THR A 6 16.34 16.46 20.69
C THR A 6 15.39 15.61 19.84
N LEU A 7 15.22 15.94 18.56
CA LEU A 7 14.25 15.24 17.70
C LEU A 7 14.66 13.79 17.33
N ILE A 8 15.96 13.55 17.21
CA ILE A 8 16.48 12.23 16.79
C ILE A 8 16.34 11.19 17.92
N HIS A 9 16.33 11.63 19.18
CA HIS A 9 16.28 10.72 20.34
C HIS A 9 14.86 10.35 20.79
N SER A 10 13.83 11.07 20.32
CA SER A 10 12.47 10.87 20.84
C SER A 10 11.76 9.61 20.28
N HIS A 11 12.25 9.02 19.18
CA HIS A 11 11.54 7.95 18.45
C HIS A 11 12.39 6.71 18.18
N GLY A 12 13.45 6.49 18.91
CA GLY A 12 14.16 5.20 18.91
C GLY A 12 15.18 4.94 17.81
N ILE A 13 15.30 5.83 16.81
CA ILE A 13 16.36 5.71 15.80
C ILE A 13 17.53 6.60 16.22
N ASN A 14 18.69 5.97 16.44
CA ASN A 14 19.88 6.76 16.73
C ASN A 14 20.45 7.37 15.43
N ARG A 15 21.21 8.46 15.58
CA ARG A 15 21.82 9.20 14.46
C ARG A 15 22.59 8.29 13.50
N ARG A 16 23.29 7.29 14.03
CA ARG A 16 24.08 6.36 13.23
C ARG A 16 23.22 5.53 12.28
N ASP A 17 22.08 5.02 12.77
CA ASP A 17 21.18 4.20 11.98
C ASP A 17 20.40 5.05 10.95
N PHE A 18 20.06 6.28 11.33
CA PHE A 18 19.48 7.24 10.39
C PHE A 18 20.46 7.55 9.23
N MET A 19 21.74 7.78 9.55
CA MET A 19 22.77 8.01 8.51
C MET A 19 22.96 6.78 7.62
N LYS A 20 22.88 5.56 8.19
CA LYS A 20 22.93 4.31 7.41
C LYS A 20 21.74 4.23 6.44
N LEU A 21 20.55 4.62 6.88
CA LEU A 21 19.36 4.65 6.04
C LEU A 21 19.55 5.59 4.85
N CYS A 22 19.97 6.83 5.11
CA CYS A 22 20.22 7.81 4.04
C CYS A 22 21.30 7.31 3.08
N ALA A 23 22.36 6.68 3.62
CA ALA A 23 23.43 6.09 2.80
C ALA A 23 22.89 4.92 1.94
N ALA A 24 22.02 4.08 2.50
CA ALA A 24 21.43 2.96 1.77
C ALA A 24 20.50 3.47 0.66
N LEU A 25 19.69 4.50 0.93
CA LEU A 25 18.83 5.12 -0.09
C LEU A 25 19.65 5.76 -1.20
N ALA A 26 20.70 6.50 -0.85
CA ALA A 26 21.59 7.12 -1.81
C ALA A 26 22.30 6.05 -2.66
N ALA A 27 22.78 4.97 -2.03
CA ALA A 27 23.43 3.86 -2.73
C ALA A 27 22.45 3.16 -3.70
N THR A 28 21.19 2.96 -3.27
CA THR A 28 20.13 2.40 -4.13
C THR A 28 19.95 3.24 -5.40
N MET A 29 20.11 4.55 -5.27
CA MET A 29 19.97 5.50 -6.37
C MET A 29 21.29 5.72 -7.14
N GLY A 30 22.39 5.06 -6.75
CA GLY A 30 23.70 5.24 -7.35
C GLY A 30 24.32 6.60 -7.05
N LEU A 31 23.96 7.20 -5.92
CA LEU A 31 24.45 8.52 -5.51
C LEU A 31 25.65 8.41 -4.57
N SER A 32 26.41 9.50 -4.49
CA SER A 32 27.63 9.57 -3.67
C SER A 32 27.32 9.67 -2.16
N SER A 33 28.33 9.46 -1.33
CA SER A 33 28.23 9.67 0.12
C SER A 33 27.92 11.13 0.47
N LYS A 34 28.33 12.08 -0.35
CA LYS A 34 27.95 13.50 -0.19
C LYS A 34 26.45 13.66 -0.37
N ALA A 35 25.90 13.04 -1.41
CA ALA A 35 24.44 13.05 -1.64
C ALA A 35 23.68 12.40 -0.47
N ALA A 36 24.24 11.33 0.13
CA ALA A 36 23.64 10.72 1.32
C ALA A 36 23.56 11.71 2.49
N ALA A 37 24.61 12.51 2.68
CA ALA A 37 24.63 13.55 3.73
C ALA A 37 23.61 14.66 3.44
N GLU A 38 23.53 15.10 2.18
CA GLU A 38 22.52 16.10 1.75
C GLU A 38 21.09 15.59 1.96
N MET A 39 20.86 14.31 1.64
CA MET A 39 19.56 13.65 1.91
C MET A 39 19.26 13.63 3.41
N ALA A 40 20.25 13.29 4.24
CA ALA A 40 20.05 13.26 5.70
C ALA A 40 19.71 14.66 6.24
N GLU A 41 20.36 15.69 5.75
CA GLU A 41 20.09 17.07 6.14
C GLU A 41 18.67 17.51 5.71
N SER A 42 18.27 17.18 4.49
CA SER A 42 16.95 17.53 3.96
C SER A 42 15.82 16.86 4.73
N VAL A 43 15.99 15.56 5.03
CA VAL A 43 14.98 14.77 5.75
C VAL A 43 14.84 15.23 7.22
N THR A 44 15.91 15.76 7.82
CA THR A 44 15.83 16.30 9.18
C THR A 44 15.36 17.77 9.23
N ASN A 45 15.02 18.34 8.07
CA ASN A 45 14.47 19.70 8.02
C ASN A 45 13.14 19.76 8.77
N PRO A 46 12.97 20.69 9.70
CA PRO A 46 11.69 20.82 10.43
C PRO A 46 10.50 21.18 9.53
N GLN A 47 10.75 21.70 8.34
CA GLN A 47 9.70 21.93 7.33
C GLN A 47 9.53 20.68 6.48
N ARG A 48 8.79 19.73 7.02
CA ARG A 48 8.49 18.47 6.30
C ARG A 48 7.67 18.73 5.03
N PRO A 49 8.01 18.12 3.90
CA PRO A 49 7.24 18.33 2.68
C PRO A 49 5.82 17.80 2.82
N PRO A 50 4.81 18.61 2.47
CA PRO A 50 3.44 18.13 2.54
C PRO A 50 3.17 17.10 1.43
N VAL A 51 2.47 16.03 1.80
CA VAL A 51 2.07 14.95 0.89
C VAL A 51 0.56 14.81 0.96
N ILE A 52 -0.07 14.79 -0.21
CA ILE A 52 -1.50 14.55 -0.37
C ILE A 52 -1.63 13.27 -1.18
N TRP A 53 -2.21 12.23 -0.55
CA TRP A 53 -2.35 10.90 -1.16
C TRP A 53 -3.82 10.65 -1.45
N ILE A 54 -4.16 10.48 -2.73
CA ILE A 54 -5.54 10.25 -3.19
C ILE A 54 -5.66 8.81 -3.69
N GLY A 55 -6.64 8.08 -3.15
CA GLY A 55 -7.00 6.74 -3.61
C GLY A 55 -8.10 6.79 -4.66
N ALA A 56 -7.86 6.18 -5.82
CA ALA A 56 -8.86 6.02 -6.88
C ALA A 56 -9.35 4.55 -6.88
N GLN A 57 -9.49 3.88 -8.03
CA GLN A 57 -9.85 2.45 -8.06
C GLN A 57 -8.61 1.63 -7.64
N GLU A 58 -8.48 1.39 -6.34
CA GLU A 58 -7.31 0.75 -5.75
C GLU A 58 -7.73 -0.39 -4.80
N CYS A 59 -6.77 -1.20 -4.39
CA CYS A 59 -6.98 -2.35 -3.49
C CYS A 59 -6.31 -2.15 -2.12
N THR A 60 -5.83 -0.95 -1.83
CA THR A 60 -5.02 -0.59 -0.66
C THR A 60 -3.61 -1.23 -0.65
N GLY A 61 -3.27 -2.04 -1.66
CA GLY A 61 -2.00 -2.76 -1.71
C GLY A 61 -0.78 -1.86 -1.71
N CYS A 62 -0.84 -0.69 -2.35
CA CYS A 62 0.28 0.26 -2.38
C CYS A 62 0.48 0.91 -1.02
N THR A 63 -0.61 1.28 -0.34
CA THR A 63 -0.58 1.76 1.04
C THR A 63 -0.02 0.67 1.97
N GLU A 64 -0.52 -0.57 1.86
CA GLU A 64 -0.03 -1.71 2.64
C GLU A 64 1.47 -1.95 2.45
N SER A 65 1.95 -1.81 1.22
CA SER A 65 3.38 -1.93 0.92
C SER A 65 4.18 -0.85 1.66
N LEU A 66 3.69 0.39 1.63
CA LEU A 66 4.33 1.50 2.34
C LEU A 66 4.37 1.25 3.85
N LEU A 67 3.26 0.77 4.43
CA LEU A 67 3.18 0.45 5.87
C LEU A 67 4.15 -0.67 6.28
N ARG A 68 4.60 -1.49 5.34
CA ARG A 68 5.56 -2.59 5.58
C ARG A 68 7.01 -2.17 5.35
N ALA A 69 7.26 -0.90 5.06
CA ALA A 69 8.63 -0.41 4.93
C ALA A 69 9.36 -0.57 6.28
N THR A 70 10.59 -1.04 6.22
CA THR A 70 11.38 -1.30 7.43
C THR A 70 12.36 -0.17 7.75
N HIS A 71 12.74 0.61 6.72
CA HIS A 71 13.72 1.70 6.87
C HIS A 71 13.43 2.79 5.82
N PRO A 72 12.82 3.93 6.21
CA PRO A 72 12.21 4.21 7.52
C PRO A 72 10.98 3.35 7.78
N THR A 73 10.65 3.18 9.05
CA THR A 73 9.36 2.61 9.42
C THR A 73 8.27 3.63 9.08
N VAL A 74 7.01 3.19 9.03
CA VAL A 74 5.90 4.09 8.70
C VAL A 74 5.78 5.23 9.72
N GLU A 75 6.04 4.95 11.00
CA GLU A 75 5.99 6.01 12.01
C GLU A 75 7.07 7.06 11.80
N ASN A 76 8.29 6.66 11.46
CA ASN A 76 9.37 7.62 11.15
C ASN A 76 9.05 8.42 9.88
N LEU A 77 8.46 7.75 8.88
CA LEU A 77 8.07 8.43 7.64
C LEU A 77 7.04 9.53 7.92
N VAL A 78 5.94 9.18 8.59
CA VAL A 78 4.81 10.09 8.82
C VAL A 78 5.13 11.13 9.89
N LEU A 79 5.86 10.75 10.95
CA LEU A 79 6.13 11.65 12.06
C LEU A 79 7.37 12.53 11.86
N GLU A 80 8.33 12.10 11.02
CA GLU A 80 9.62 12.79 10.92
C GLU A 80 9.98 13.23 9.50
N THR A 81 9.59 12.45 8.48
CA THR A 81 10.10 12.66 7.12
C THR A 81 9.17 13.50 6.24
N ILE A 82 7.87 13.22 6.29
CA ILE A 82 6.85 13.93 5.48
C ILE A 82 5.77 14.49 6.39
N SER A 83 5.01 15.44 5.86
CA SER A 83 3.76 15.89 6.49
C SER A 83 2.61 15.30 5.67
N LEU A 84 2.05 14.19 6.14
CA LEU A 84 0.94 13.52 5.45
C LEU A 84 -0.35 14.27 5.73
N GLU A 85 -0.70 15.18 4.82
CA GLU A 85 -1.83 16.10 4.99
C GLU A 85 -3.18 15.45 4.69
N TYR A 86 -3.19 14.47 3.79
CA TYR A 86 -4.40 13.73 3.43
C TYR A 86 -4.04 12.33 2.97
N HIS A 87 -4.76 11.34 3.49
CA HIS A 87 -4.70 9.95 3.06
C HIS A 87 -5.99 9.27 3.54
N GLU A 88 -6.82 8.81 2.63
CA GLU A 88 -8.16 8.27 2.95
C GLU A 88 -8.12 7.14 3.99
N VAL A 89 -7.12 6.26 3.89
CA VAL A 89 -7.01 5.07 4.77
C VAL A 89 -6.37 5.42 6.12
N LEU A 90 -5.44 6.39 6.18
CA LEU A 90 -4.64 6.66 7.37
C LEU A 90 -5.09 7.89 8.16
N SER A 91 -5.93 8.76 7.57
CA SER A 91 -6.42 9.95 8.25
C SER A 91 -7.35 9.58 9.40
N ALA A 92 -7.16 10.23 10.55
CA ALA A 92 -8.06 10.08 11.70
C ALA A 92 -9.40 10.80 11.46
N ALA A 93 -9.40 11.90 10.71
CA ALA A 93 -10.60 12.64 10.34
C ALA A 93 -11.38 11.89 9.26
N PHE A 94 -12.71 12.10 9.21
CA PHE A 94 -13.59 11.47 8.22
C PHE A 94 -14.70 12.42 7.81
N GLY A 95 -15.40 12.09 6.74
CA GLY A 95 -16.55 12.86 6.23
C GLY A 95 -16.16 14.28 5.85
N HIS A 96 -16.97 15.24 6.25
CA HIS A 96 -16.75 16.66 5.92
C HIS A 96 -15.43 17.19 6.48
N GLN A 97 -15.02 16.68 7.64
CA GLN A 97 -13.77 17.13 8.28
C GLN A 97 -12.53 16.77 7.45
N VAL A 98 -12.46 15.54 6.93
CA VAL A 98 -11.29 15.13 6.13
C VAL A 98 -11.28 15.85 4.77
N GLU A 99 -12.45 16.11 4.18
CA GLU A 99 -12.55 16.84 2.92
C GLU A 99 -12.14 18.31 3.11
N GLU A 100 -12.57 18.93 4.21
CA GLU A 100 -12.15 20.29 4.56
C GLU A 100 -10.62 20.35 4.79
N ASN A 101 -10.07 19.37 5.49
CA ASN A 101 -8.61 19.28 5.71
C ASN A 101 -7.87 19.15 4.38
N LYS A 102 -8.36 18.31 3.45
CA LYS A 102 -7.79 18.16 2.11
C LYS A 102 -7.82 19.50 1.36
N HIS A 103 -8.98 20.16 1.35
CA HIS A 103 -9.15 21.45 0.67
C HIS A 103 -8.18 22.51 1.24
N ASN A 104 -8.13 22.61 2.56
CA ASN A 104 -7.22 23.55 3.25
C ASN A 104 -5.75 23.24 2.93
N ALA A 105 -5.37 21.96 2.86
CA ALA A 105 -4.00 21.56 2.52
C ALA A 105 -3.64 21.93 1.07
N LEU A 106 -4.57 21.72 0.13
CA LEU A 106 -4.38 22.08 -1.29
C LEU A 106 -4.11 23.60 -1.45
N GLU A 107 -4.83 24.42 -0.72
CA GLU A 107 -4.66 25.88 -0.75
C GLU A 107 -3.39 26.34 0.01
N LYS A 108 -3.23 25.85 1.24
CA LYS A 108 -2.11 26.24 2.12
C LYS A 108 -0.75 25.91 1.52
N TYR A 109 -0.64 24.74 0.91
CA TYR A 109 0.64 24.22 0.41
C TYR A 109 0.76 24.27 -1.11
N LYS A 110 -0.04 25.10 -1.78
CA LYS A 110 -0.03 25.24 -3.24
C LYS A 110 1.40 25.50 -3.75
N GLY A 111 1.84 24.71 -4.72
CA GLY A 111 3.19 24.79 -5.28
C GLY A 111 4.26 24.06 -4.46
N GLN A 112 3.89 23.44 -3.34
CA GLN A 112 4.87 22.83 -2.42
C GLN A 112 4.62 21.33 -2.18
N TYR A 113 3.37 20.87 -2.30
CA TYR A 113 3.04 19.48 -1.94
C TYR A 113 3.35 18.50 -3.07
N VAL A 114 3.64 17.28 -2.65
CA VAL A 114 3.73 16.12 -3.54
C VAL A 114 2.35 15.46 -3.59
N LEU A 115 1.78 15.39 -4.77
CA LEU A 115 0.53 14.64 -4.99
C LEU A 115 0.88 13.18 -5.31
N VAL A 116 0.33 12.26 -4.54
CA VAL A 116 0.46 10.82 -4.77
C VAL A 116 -0.93 10.30 -5.13
N VAL A 117 -1.04 9.58 -6.23
CA VAL A 117 -2.30 8.96 -6.66
C VAL A 117 -2.11 7.45 -6.72
N ASP A 118 -2.95 6.72 -5.99
CA ASP A 118 -3.02 5.26 -5.98
C ASP A 118 -4.30 4.83 -6.70
N GLY A 119 -4.20 3.78 -7.50
CA GLY A 119 -5.36 3.24 -8.21
C GLY A 119 -5.53 3.82 -9.62
N SER A 120 -6.34 3.15 -10.43
CA SER A 120 -6.70 3.58 -11.78
C SER A 120 -7.88 4.54 -11.74
N ILE A 121 -8.00 5.39 -12.76
CA ILE A 121 -9.03 6.43 -12.76
C ILE A 121 -10.12 6.06 -13.78
N PRO A 122 -11.35 5.77 -13.34
CA PRO A 122 -12.43 5.48 -14.28
C PRO A 122 -12.92 6.76 -14.97
N LEU A 123 -13.07 6.71 -16.29
CA LEU A 123 -13.58 7.85 -17.06
C LEU A 123 -14.96 7.58 -17.64
N LYS A 124 -15.37 6.33 -17.73
CA LYS A 124 -16.68 5.97 -18.30
C LYS A 124 -17.82 6.55 -17.45
N ASP A 125 -18.89 6.96 -18.12
CA ASP A 125 -20.10 7.51 -17.50
C ASP A 125 -19.76 8.67 -16.53
N ASN A 126 -18.85 9.55 -16.97
CA ASN A 126 -18.37 10.72 -16.21
C ASN A 126 -17.70 10.37 -14.87
N GLY A 127 -17.09 9.19 -14.79
CA GLY A 127 -16.28 8.79 -13.62
C GLY A 127 -17.06 8.26 -12.43
N ILE A 128 -18.35 7.94 -12.59
CA ILE A 128 -19.22 7.52 -11.47
C ILE A 128 -18.76 6.23 -10.79
N TYR A 129 -17.83 5.48 -11.41
CA TYR A 129 -17.34 4.21 -10.84
C TYR A 129 -16.31 4.39 -9.73
N CYS A 130 -15.94 5.65 -9.41
CA CYS A 130 -15.14 5.97 -8.22
C CYS A 130 -15.53 7.35 -7.75
N MET A 131 -16.32 7.41 -6.68
CA MET A 131 -16.89 8.64 -6.12
C MET A 131 -16.37 8.85 -4.71
N VAL A 132 -15.93 10.06 -4.41
CA VAL A 132 -15.49 10.47 -3.07
C VAL A 132 -16.23 11.77 -2.74
N ALA A 133 -16.84 11.84 -1.56
CA ALA A 133 -17.60 13.02 -1.09
C ALA A 133 -18.63 13.54 -2.10
N GLY A 134 -19.20 12.65 -2.92
CA GLY A 134 -20.24 13.00 -3.90
C GLY A 134 -19.71 13.48 -5.25
N GLU A 135 -18.40 13.51 -5.45
CA GLU A 135 -17.77 13.93 -6.70
C GLU A 135 -16.92 12.81 -7.31
N PRO A 136 -16.81 12.73 -8.65
CA PRO A 136 -15.92 11.75 -9.27
C PRO A 136 -14.47 11.98 -8.86
N ILE A 137 -13.76 10.88 -8.61
CA ILE A 137 -12.34 10.95 -8.19
C ILE A 137 -11.47 11.68 -9.21
N VAL A 138 -11.81 11.60 -10.49
CA VAL A 138 -11.06 12.27 -11.55
C VAL A 138 -11.04 13.80 -11.35
N ASP A 139 -12.13 14.38 -10.82
CA ASP A 139 -12.21 15.82 -10.57
C ASP A 139 -11.36 16.22 -9.36
N HIS A 140 -11.37 15.42 -8.29
CA HIS A 140 -10.46 15.59 -7.15
C HIS A 140 -8.99 15.57 -7.60
N ILE A 141 -8.63 14.60 -8.46
CA ILE A 141 -7.26 14.43 -8.96
C ILE A 141 -6.85 15.64 -9.81
N ARG A 142 -7.71 16.08 -10.74
CA ARG A 142 -7.42 17.23 -11.61
C ARG A 142 -7.19 18.49 -10.77
N LYS A 143 -8.08 18.75 -9.82
CA LYS A 143 -7.97 19.89 -8.89
C LYS A 143 -6.67 19.83 -8.08
N ALA A 144 -6.37 18.67 -7.50
CA ALA A 144 -5.15 18.51 -6.73
C ALA A 144 -3.88 18.64 -7.59
N ALA A 145 -3.93 18.22 -8.84
CA ALA A 145 -2.78 18.30 -9.75
C ALA A 145 -2.42 19.75 -10.14
N GLU A 146 -3.36 20.69 -10.04
CA GLU A 146 -3.11 22.09 -10.43
C GLU A 146 -2.01 22.73 -9.58
N GLY A 147 -2.01 22.47 -8.28
CA GLY A 147 -1.07 23.07 -7.33
C GLY A 147 0.06 22.17 -6.88
N ALA A 148 0.21 20.98 -7.45
CA ALA A 148 1.23 20.04 -7.03
C ALA A 148 2.64 20.43 -7.53
N ALA A 149 3.62 20.38 -6.63
CA ALA A 149 5.05 20.56 -6.99
C ALA A 149 5.60 19.34 -7.73
N ALA A 150 5.09 18.15 -7.39
CA ALA A 150 5.43 16.89 -8.06
C ALA A 150 4.21 15.97 -8.01
N ILE A 151 4.07 15.12 -9.02
CA ILE A 151 2.93 14.19 -9.15
C ILE A 151 3.50 12.78 -9.30
N ILE A 152 3.07 11.87 -8.42
CA ILE A 152 3.53 10.48 -8.41
C ILE A 152 2.32 9.55 -8.62
N ALA A 153 2.40 8.70 -9.63
CA ALA A 153 1.49 7.57 -9.84
C ALA A 153 2.10 6.35 -9.13
N ILE A 154 1.54 5.97 -7.98
CA ILE A 154 2.04 4.82 -7.24
C ILE A 154 1.24 3.57 -7.61
N GLY A 155 1.95 2.49 -7.89
CA GLY A 155 1.36 1.23 -8.29
C GLY A 155 1.06 1.14 -9.77
N SER A 156 0.90 -0.09 -10.28
CA SER A 156 0.61 -0.35 -11.69
C SER A 156 -0.77 0.17 -12.10
N CYS A 157 -1.71 0.25 -11.15
CA CYS A 157 -3.05 0.78 -11.43
C CYS A 157 -2.97 2.26 -11.83
N SER A 158 -2.33 3.07 -11.02
CA SER A 158 -2.17 4.50 -11.32
C SER A 158 -1.25 4.74 -12.52
N ALA A 159 -0.15 3.96 -12.63
CA ALA A 159 0.82 4.15 -13.71
C ALA A 159 0.30 3.70 -15.08
N TRP A 160 -0.51 2.62 -15.15
CA TRP A 160 -0.87 1.95 -16.42
C TRP A 160 -2.34 1.55 -16.53
N GLY A 161 -3.18 1.87 -15.53
CA GLY A 161 -4.56 1.38 -15.46
C GLY A 161 -4.71 0.03 -14.74
N GLY A 162 -3.64 -0.76 -14.68
CA GLY A 162 -3.57 -2.00 -13.89
C GLY A 162 -4.65 -3.04 -14.19
N VAL A 163 -5.06 -3.76 -13.15
CA VAL A 163 -6.06 -4.83 -13.26
C VAL A 163 -7.41 -4.28 -13.71
N ALA A 164 -7.80 -3.10 -13.25
CA ALA A 164 -9.11 -2.50 -13.61
C ALA A 164 -9.21 -2.19 -15.10
N ALA A 165 -8.09 -1.80 -15.74
CA ALA A 165 -8.06 -1.50 -17.17
C ALA A 165 -7.89 -2.74 -18.05
N ALA A 166 -7.56 -3.90 -17.44
CA ALA A 166 -7.28 -5.12 -18.18
C ALA A 166 -8.57 -5.72 -18.79
N GLY A 167 -8.43 -6.35 -19.94
CA GLY A 167 -9.53 -7.04 -20.59
C GLY A 167 -10.60 -6.08 -21.12
N VAL A 168 -11.84 -6.27 -20.69
CA VAL A 168 -13.00 -5.51 -21.19
C VAL A 168 -13.08 -4.09 -20.64
N ASN A 169 -12.33 -3.80 -19.58
CA ASN A 169 -12.26 -2.48 -18.94
C ASN A 169 -13.66 -1.86 -18.73
N PRO A 170 -14.50 -2.45 -17.88
CA PRO A 170 -15.90 -2.03 -17.79
C PRO A 170 -16.11 -0.61 -17.28
N THR A 171 -15.17 -0.06 -16.53
CA THR A 171 -15.26 1.28 -15.95
C THR A 171 -14.54 2.36 -16.78
N GLY A 172 -13.90 1.97 -17.88
CA GLY A 172 -13.06 2.89 -18.65
C GLY A 172 -11.88 3.40 -17.83
N ALA A 173 -11.26 2.49 -17.07
CA ALA A 173 -10.13 2.81 -16.20
C ALA A 173 -8.88 3.15 -17.02
N VAL A 174 -8.23 4.26 -16.67
CA VAL A 174 -7.02 4.75 -17.36
C VAL A 174 -5.92 5.05 -16.35
N SER A 175 -4.72 5.35 -16.87
CA SER A 175 -3.58 5.78 -16.07
C SER A 175 -3.71 7.26 -15.66
N LEU A 176 -2.96 7.64 -14.64
CA LEU A 176 -2.88 9.04 -14.20
C LEU A 176 -2.33 9.96 -15.29
N GLN A 177 -1.36 9.48 -16.10
CA GLN A 177 -0.79 10.28 -17.18
C GLN A 177 -1.85 10.62 -18.26
N GLU A 178 -2.79 9.69 -18.52
CA GLU A 178 -3.89 9.94 -19.46
C GLU A 178 -4.87 10.99 -18.94
N VAL A 179 -5.06 11.05 -17.60
CA VAL A 179 -5.95 12.04 -16.95
C VAL A 179 -5.31 13.43 -16.92
N LEU A 180 -3.97 13.49 -16.85
CA LEU A 180 -3.21 14.72 -16.70
C LEU A 180 -2.25 14.94 -17.89
N PRO A 181 -2.78 15.10 -19.11
CA PRO A 181 -1.94 15.36 -20.27
C PRO A 181 -1.20 16.71 -20.10
N GLY A 182 0.06 16.72 -20.44
CA GLY A 182 0.90 17.92 -20.31
C GLY A 182 1.58 18.10 -18.96
N LYS A 183 1.26 17.26 -17.96
CA LYS A 183 1.99 17.25 -16.69
C LYS A 183 2.94 16.05 -16.65
N THR A 184 4.09 16.23 -16.02
CA THR A 184 5.02 15.11 -15.80
C THR A 184 4.53 14.30 -14.60
N VAL A 185 4.11 13.07 -14.85
CA VAL A 185 3.72 12.11 -13.82
C VAL A 185 4.89 11.14 -13.62
N ILE A 186 5.38 11.03 -12.39
CA ILE A 186 6.45 10.08 -12.02
C ILE A 186 5.81 8.73 -11.75
N ASN A 187 6.07 7.75 -12.59
CA ASN A 187 5.47 6.42 -12.47
C ASN A 187 6.32 5.51 -11.59
N ILE A 188 5.71 4.96 -10.53
CA ILE A 188 6.33 3.97 -9.64
C ILE A 188 5.50 2.68 -9.71
N PRO A 189 5.61 1.96 -10.83
CA PRO A 189 4.78 0.76 -11.01
C PRO A 189 5.21 -0.41 -10.13
N GLY A 190 4.28 -1.32 -9.94
CA GLY A 190 4.37 -2.53 -9.13
C GLY A 190 2.97 -2.83 -8.61
N CYS A 191 2.68 -4.06 -8.23
CA CYS A 191 1.36 -4.44 -7.71
C CYS A 191 1.48 -5.36 -6.50
N PRO A 192 1.80 -4.73 -5.35
CA PRO A 192 2.19 -3.32 -5.16
C PRO A 192 3.67 -3.06 -5.49
N PRO A 193 4.11 -1.81 -5.60
CA PRO A 193 5.52 -1.50 -5.83
C PRO A 193 6.36 -1.70 -4.56
N ASN A 194 7.65 -1.81 -4.74
CA ASN A 194 8.59 -1.81 -3.62
C ASN A 194 8.53 -0.43 -2.93
N PRO A 195 8.22 -0.35 -1.63
CA PRO A 195 8.08 0.93 -0.94
C PRO A 195 9.36 1.77 -0.98
N HIS A 196 10.52 1.13 -1.01
CA HIS A 196 11.81 1.87 -1.08
C HIS A 196 11.96 2.64 -2.39
N ASN A 197 11.33 2.21 -3.49
CA ASN A 197 11.33 2.97 -4.75
C ASN A 197 10.59 4.30 -4.59
N PHE A 198 9.44 4.26 -3.90
CA PHE A 198 8.68 5.46 -3.56
C PHE A 198 9.46 6.36 -2.60
N LEU A 199 9.94 5.79 -1.49
CA LEU A 199 10.67 6.53 -0.46
C LEU A 199 11.91 7.22 -1.02
N ALA A 200 12.70 6.52 -1.85
CA ALA A 200 13.89 7.08 -2.50
C ALA A 200 13.51 8.20 -3.48
N THR A 201 12.39 8.05 -4.21
CA THR A 201 11.91 9.08 -5.13
C THR A 201 11.50 10.34 -4.37
N VAL A 202 10.71 10.19 -3.29
CA VAL A 202 10.29 11.31 -2.45
C VAL A 202 11.49 11.99 -1.80
N ALA A 203 12.43 11.21 -1.24
CA ALA A 203 13.65 11.74 -0.63
C ALA A 203 14.47 12.56 -1.66
N HIS A 204 14.56 12.07 -2.90
CA HIS A 204 15.25 12.80 -3.97
C HIS A 204 14.56 14.13 -4.29
N ILE A 205 13.21 14.12 -4.39
CA ILE A 205 12.43 15.33 -4.67
C ILE A 205 12.63 16.35 -3.53
N ILE A 206 12.57 15.90 -2.27
CA ILE A 206 12.77 16.76 -1.10
C ILE A 206 14.18 17.38 -1.12
N THR A 207 15.18 16.57 -1.41
CA THR A 207 16.59 17.00 -1.35
C THR A 207 16.94 17.97 -2.47
N TYR A 208 16.50 17.67 -3.70
CA TYR A 208 16.98 18.37 -4.90
C TYR A 208 15.91 19.25 -5.57
N GLY A 209 14.67 19.25 -5.08
CA GLY A 209 13.58 20.04 -5.66
C GLY A 209 13.14 19.57 -7.04
N LYS A 210 13.54 18.39 -7.46
CA LYS A 210 13.26 17.85 -8.80
C LYS A 210 13.20 16.32 -8.76
N PRO A 211 12.50 15.68 -9.70
CA PRO A 211 12.47 14.23 -9.76
C PRO A 211 13.85 13.64 -10.04
N PRO A 212 14.09 12.38 -9.66
CA PRO A 212 15.29 11.67 -10.12
C PRO A 212 15.25 11.49 -11.64
N LYS A 213 16.35 11.04 -12.23
CA LYS A 213 16.39 10.75 -13.65
C LYS A 213 15.30 9.74 -14.00
N LEU A 214 14.47 10.08 -14.99
CA LEU A 214 13.37 9.24 -15.46
C LEU A 214 13.71 8.60 -16.80
N ASP A 215 13.11 7.44 -17.07
CA ASP A 215 13.18 6.78 -18.37
C ASP A 215 12.05 7.28 -19.31
N ASP A 216 11.93 6.68 -20.48
CA ASP A 216 10.93 6.99 -21.51
C ASP A 216 9.47 6.77 -21.05
N LYS A 217 9.28 6.06 -19.94
CA LYS A 217 7.98 5.78 -19.33
C LYS A 217 7.79 6.56 -18.02
N ASN A 218 8.60 7.58 -17.81
CA ASN A 218 8.61 8.43 -16.60
C ASN A 218 8.85 7.64 -15.31
N ARG A 219 9.60 6.52 -15.37
CA ARG A 219 9.95 5.74 -14.19
C ARG A 219 11.36 6.11 -13.72
N PRO A 220 11.61 6.22 -12.40
CA PRO A 220 12.97 6.47 -11.89
C PRO A 220 13.97 5.41 -12.35
N THR A 221 15.00 5.83 -13.07
CA THR A 221 15.98 4.89 -13.65
C THR A 221 16.77 4.10 -12.61
N PHE A 222 16.94 4.64 -11.39
CA PHE A 222 17.61 3.90 -10.33
C PHE A 222 16.85 2.62 -9.96
N ALA A 223 15.52 2.65 -10.07
CA ALA A 223 14.64 1.54 -9.70
C ALA A 223 14.24 0.66 -10.90
N TYR A 224 14.09 1.28 -12.09
CA TYR A 224 13.50 0.63 -13.26
C TYR A 224 14.42 0.64 -14.49
N GLY A 225 15.70 0.98 -14.31
CA GLY A 225 16.65 1.09 -15.40
C GLY A 225 17.31 -0.22 -15.83
N ARG A 226 17.02 -1.34 -15.13
CA ARG A 226 17.64 -2.64 -15.40
C ARG A 226 16.58 -3.75 -15.37
N LEU A 227 16.79 -4.76 -16.19
CA LEU A 227 15.93 -5.94 -16.17
C LEU A 227 16.18 -6.77 -14.90
N ILE A 228 15.13 -7.32 -14.36
CA ILE A 228 15.19 -8.22 -13.19
C ILE A 228 16.16 -9.38 -13.51
N HIS A 229 16.04 -9.94 -14.70
CA HIS A 229 16.85 -11.07 -15.18
C HIS A 229 18.36 -10.81 -15.10
N GLU A 230 18.79 -9.57 -15.35
CA GLU A 230 20.22 -9.21 -15.35
C GLU A 230 20.89 -9.41 -13.99
N HIS A 231 20.12 -9.22 -12.90
CA HIS A 231 20.66 -9.26 -11.54
C HIS A 231 20.00 -10.35 -10.69
N CYS A 232 19.29 -11.29 -11.33
CA CYS A 232 18.61 -12.37 -10.62
C CYS A 232 19.62 -13.38 -10.05
N GLU A 233 19.46 -13.73 -8.78
CA GLU A 233 20.28 -14.75 -8.11
C GLU A 233 20.20 -16.12 -8.79
N ARG A 234 19.10 -16.37 -9.53
CA ARG A 234 18.91 -17.62 -10.29
C ARG A 234 19.50 -17.56 -11.71
N ARG A 235 20.15 -16.47 -12.10
CA ARG A 235 20.71 -16.29 -13.43
C ARG A 235 21.72 -17.40 -13.78
N PRO A 236 22.62 -17.83 -12.87
CA PRO A 236 23.54 -18.95 -13.20
C PRO A 236 22.82 -20.26 -13.55
N HIS A 237 21.64 -20.50 -12.97
CA HIS A 237 20.85 -21.68 -13.34
C HIS A 237 20.24 -21.53 -14.73
N PHE A 238 19.79 -20.32 -15.10
CA PHE A 238 19.33 -20.03 -16.46
C PHE A 238 20.43 -20.33 -17.49
N ASP A 239 21.61 -19.78 -17.24
CA ASP A 239 22.76 -19.92 -18.18
C ASP A 239 23.23 -21.39 -18.28
N ALA A 240 23.04 -22.18 -17.23
CA ALA A 240 23.36 -23.62 -17.17
C ALA A 240 22.22 -24.52 -17.67
N GLY A 241 21.07 -23.95 -18.10
CA GLY A 241 19.92 -24.72 -18.57
C GLY A 241 19.16 -25.44 -17.47
N ARG A 242 19.33 -25.05 -16.20
CA ARG A 242 18.65 -25.68 -15.05
C ARG A 242 17.37 -24.90 -14.73
N PHE A 243 16.23 -25.50 -15.03
CA PHE A 243 14.91 -24.89 -14.85
C PHE A 243 14.03 -25.75 -13.95
N ALA A 244 13.30 -25.09 -13.03
CA ALA A 244 12.20 -25.73 -12.32
C ALA A 244 11.07 -25.97 -13.34
N LYS A 245 10.50 -27.17 -13.37
CA LYS A 245 9.44 -27.58 -14.31
C LYS A 245 8.06 -27.47 -13.68
N GLU A 246 7.98 -27.66 -12.34
CA GLU A 246 6.73 -27.58 -11.58
C GLU A 246 7.02 -26.89 -10.24
N PHE A 247 6.01 -26.20 -9.69
CA PHE A 247 6.13 -25.63 -8.35
C PHE A 247 6.26 -26.77 -7.33
N GLY A 248 7.32 -26.74 -6.54
CA GLY A 248 7.58 -27.76 -5.53
C GLY A 248 8.42 -28.93 -6.02
N ASP A 249 8.82 -28.96 -7.28
CA ASP A 249 9.73 -30.01 -7.79
C ASP A 249 11.15 -29.83 -7.20
N GLU A 250 12.05 -30.75 -7.50
CA GLU A 250 13.45 -30.70 -7.04
C GLU A 250 14.11 -29.38 -7.48
N GLY A 251 13.97 -29.01 -8.76
CA GLY A 251 14.55 -27.77 -9.29
C GLY A 251 14.04 -26.53 -8.57
N HIS A 252 12.74 -26.50 -8.25
CA HIS A 252 12.14 -25.40 -7.47
C HIS A 252 12.74 -25.30 -6.08
N ARG A 253 12.87 -26.45 -5.37
CA ARG A 253 13.44 -26.51 -4.02
C ARG A 253 14.94 -26.15 -4.01
N GLU A 254 15.66 -26.53 -5.08
CA GLU A 254 17.10 -26.25 -5.25
C GLU A 254 17.36 -24.81 -5.77
N GLY A 255 16.31 -24.02 -5.97
CA GLY A 255 16.46 -22.62 -6.39
C GLY A 255 16.76 -22.44 -7.88
N TRP A 256 16.47 -23.43 -8.73
CA TRP A 256 16.70 -23.35 -10.17
C TRP A 256 15.83 -22.26 -10.83
N CYS A 257 16.20 -21.85 -12.03
CA CYS A 257 15.52 -20.78 -12.76
C CYS A 257 14.02 -21.09 -12.98
N LEU A 258 13.17 -20.10 -12.72
CA LEU A 258 11.72 -20.21 -12.83
C LEU A 258 11.19 -19.83 -14.23
N TYR A 259 12.05 -19.75 -15.25
CA TYR A 259 11.67 -19.31 -16.58
C TYR A 259 10.53 -20.19 -17.16
N HIS A 260 10.63 -21.51 -16.98
CA HIS A 260 9.62 -22.46 -17.48
C HIS A 260 8.30 -22.35 -16.68
N LEU A 261 8.32 -21.73 -15.50
CA LEU A 261 7.11 -21.49 -14.70
C LEU A 261 6.50 -20.11 -14.97
N GLY A 262 6.96 -19.45 -16.04
CA GLY A 262 6.38 -18.18 -16.49
C GLY A 262 7.02 -16.93 -15.91
N CYS A 263 8.25 -17.02 -15.43
CA CYS A 263 8.97 -15.86 -14.90
C CYS A 263 9.09 -14.76 -15.97
N LYS A 264 8.67 -13.54 -15.64
CA LYS A 264 8.72 -12.37 -16.50
C LYS A 264 9.97 -11.48 -16.27
N GLY A 265 10.92 -11.98 -15.49
CA GLY A 265 12.18 -11.26 -15.21
C GLY A 265 12.89 -10.71 -16.45
N PRO A 266 12.95 -11.42 -17.55
CA PRO A 266 13.57 -10.90 -18.80
C PRO A 266 12.82 -9.73 -19.45
N GLU A 267 11.59 -9.53 -19.09
CA GLU A 267 10.75 -8.48 -19.70
C GLU A 267 10.47 -7.28 -18.75
N UNK A 268 10.54 -7.60 -17.47
CA UNK A 268 10.15 -6.57 -16.56
C UNK A 268 11.36 -5.87 -16.04
N UNK A 269 11.38 -4.54 -15.92
CA UNK A 269 12.40 -3.72 -15.37
C UNK A 269 12.03 -3.37 -13.96
N UNK A 270 12.71 -3.82 -13.02
CA UNK A 270 12.59 -3.46 -11.65
C UNK A 270 13.81 -3.85 -10.90
N UNK A 271 14.02 -3.21 -9.85
CA UNK A 271 15.14 -3.36 -8.98
C UNK A 271 14.83 -4.37 -7.88
N UNK A 272 13.94 -5.07 -8.03
CA UNK A 272 13.54 -6.08 -7.09
C UNK A 272 14.63 -7.08 -6.73
N UNK A 273 15.39 -7.27 -7.50
CA UNK A 273 16.46 -8.14 -7.26
C UNK A 273 17.57 -7.55 -6.40
N UNK A 274 17.71 -6.44 -6.46
CA UNK A 274 18.66 -5.69 -5.75
C UNK A 274 18.09 -5.03 -4.48
N UNK A 275 17.02 -4.73 -4.52
CA UNK A 275 16.35 -4.12 -3.40
C UNK A 275 15.25 -5.01 -2.91
N UNK A 276 15.59 -5.96 -2.44
CA UNK A 276 14.65 -6.90 -1.98
C UNK A 276 13.80 -6.26 -0.92
N UNK A 277 12.91 -5.96 -1.24
CA UNK A 277 11.98 -5.32 -0.39
C UNK A 277 11.20 -6.30 0.37
N UNK A 278 11.11 -6.67 0.83
CA UNK A 278 10.29 -7.51 1.50
C UNK A 278 10.81 -8.88 1.36
N UNK A 279 11.40 -8.92 2.05
CA UNK A 279 11.90 -10.10 2.17
C UNK A 279 11.38 -11.17 1.35
N UNK A 280 11.74 -11.83 1.18
CA UNK A 280 11.64 -12.96 0.76
C UNK A 280 10.76 -13.38 -0.38
N UNK A 281 10.14 -13.28 -0.34
CA UNK A 281 9.30 -13.87 -1.26
C UNK A 281 9.46 -13.32 -2.64
N UNK A 282 10.19 -12.73 -2.55
CA UNK A 282 10.30 -12.03 -3.74
C UNK A 282 10.73 -12.76 -4.95
N UNK A 283 11.49 -13.41 -4.85
CA UNK A 283 12.07 -14.01 -5.97
C UNK A 283 11.10 -14.85 -6.75
N UNK A 284 10.49 -15.35 -6.16
CA UNK A 284 9.59 -16.19 -6.75
C UNK A 284 8.39 -15.47 -7.25
N UNK A 285 8.22 -14.69 -6.61
CA UNK A 285 7.15 -13.90 -6.99
C UNK A 285 7.43 -13.05 -8.17
N UNK A 286 8.43 -12.94 -8.24
CA UNK A 286 8.82 -12.19 -9.34
C UNK A 286 8.44 -12.79 -10.66
N UNK A 287 8.36 -13.82 -10.53
CA UNK A 287 8.03 -14.47 -11.72
C UNK A 287 6.65 -14.09 -12.24
N UNK A 288 5.88 -14.27 -11.49
CA UNK A 288 4.53 -14.10 -11.91
C UNK A 288 3.95 -12.73 -11.55
N UNK A 289 4.26 -12.38 -10.60
CA UNK A 289 3.70 -11.18 -10.09
C UNK A 289 4.41 -9.93 -10.56
N UNK A 290 5.45 -10.11 -10.87
CA UNK A 290 6.23 -9.00 -11.29
C UNK A 290 5.91 -8.53 -12.71
N UNK A 291 5.31 -9.20 -13.23
CA UNK A 291 4.94 -8.88 -14.58
C UNK A 291 3.93 -7.76 -14.67
N UNK A 292 3.21 -7.82 -13.88
CA UNK A 292 2.22 -6.79 -13.80
C UNK A 292 2.80 -5.50 -13.28
N UNK A 293 3.68 -5.77 -12.73
CA UNK A 293 4.23 -4.65 -12.08
C UNK A 293 5.06 -3.77 -12.93
N UNK A 294 5.66 -4.23 -13.59
CA UNK A 294 6.63 -3.37 -14.24
C UNK A 294 6.39 -3.17 -15.71
N UNK A 295 5.62 -3.99 -16.06
CA UNK A 295 5.40 -3.93 -17.50
C UNK A 295 4.18 -3.06 -17.81
N UNK A 296 4.30 -2.33 -18.43
CA UNK A 296 3.30 -1.44 -18.84
C UNK A 296 2.29 -2.02 -19.73
N UNK A 297 2.14 -2.59 -20.22
CA UNK A 297 1.18 -3.06 -21.14
C UNK A 297 0.99 -4.55 -21.03
N UNK A 298 1.79 -5.00 -20.55
CA UNK A 298 1.76 -6.35 -20.39
C UNK A 298 0.72 -6.80 -19.42
N UNK A 299 0.30 -5.99 -18.90
CA UNK A 299 -0.68 -6.30 -17.98
C UNK A 299 -1.84 -6.99 -18.56
N UNK A 300 -2.11 -6.69 -19.49
CA UNK A 300 -3.28 -7.23 -20.09
C UNK A 300 -3.14 -8.68 -20.49
N UNK A 301 -2.20 -9.01 -21.02
CA UNK A 301 -1.93 -10.34 -21.42
C UNK A 301 -1.48 -11.18 -20.26
N UNK A 302 -0.74 -10.68 -19.65
CA UNK A 302 -0.21 -11.36 -18.55
C UNK A 302 -1.20 -11.40 -17.39
N UNK A 303 -1.88 -10.54 -17.39
CA UNK A 303 -2.91 -10.51 -16.43
C UNK A 303 -3.84 -11.64 -16.64
N UNK A 304 -3.99 -11.84 -17.67
CA UNK A 304 -4.88 -12.89 -17.97
C UNK A 304 -4.32 -14.22 -17.60
N UNK A 305 -3.22 -14.35 -17.84
CA UNK A 305 -2.51 -15.51 -17.44
C UNK A 305 -2.26 -15.52 -15.94
N UNK A 306 -1.95 -14.53 -15.62
CA UNK A 306 -1.75 -14.36 -14.24
C UNK A 306 -3.04 -14.30 -13.47
N UNK A 307 -3.83 -13.84 -14.03
CA UNK A 307 -5.14 -13.83 -13.49
C UNK A 307 -5.67 -15.23 -13.40
N UNK A 308 -5.34 -15.87 -14.30
CA UNK A 308 -5.74 -17.21 -14.23
C UNK A 308 -5.02 -17.94 -13.13
N UNK A 309 -3.90 -17.66 -13.12
CA UNK A 309 -3.12 -18.24 -12.09
C UNK A 309 -3.42 -17.60 -10.74
N UNK A 310 -3.55 -16.52 -10.84
CA UNK A 310 -3.92 -15.81 -9.69
C UNK A 310 -5.33 -16.07 -9.29
N UNK A 311 -5.94 -16.19 -10.09
CA UNK A 311 -7.31 -16.53 -9.87
C UNK A 311 -7.42 -17.90 -9.29
N UNK A 312 -6.65 -18.61 -9.79
CA UNK A 312 -6.60 -19.88 -9.21
C UNK A 312 -6.02 -19.84 -7.81
N UNK A 313 -5.11 -19.14 -7.79
CA UNK A 313 -4.52 -18.98 -6.51
C UNK A 313 -5.40 -18.11 -5.62
N UNK A 314 -5.89 -17.31 -6.16
CA UNK A 314 -6.80 -16.48 -5.45
C UNK A 314 -8.05 -17.21 -5.12
N UNK A 315 -8.28 -17.87 -5.90
CA UNK A 315 -9.43 -18.66 -5.68
C UNK A 315 -9.18 -19.67 -4.58
N UNK A 316 -8.13 -20.07 -4.70
CA UNK A 316 -7.76 -20.95 -3.69
C UNK A 316 -7.55 -20.22 -2.37
N UNK A 317 -7.06 -19.24 -2.57
CA UNK A 317 -6.89 -18.44 -1.44
C UNK A 317 -8.20 -17.81 -1.00
N UNK A 318 -8.83 -17.57 -1.79
CA UNK A 318 -10.12 -17.06 -1.49
C UNK A 318 -11.01 -18.14 -0.96
N UNK A 319 -10.75 -19.12 -1.45
CA UNK A 319 -11.47 -20.22 -0.91
C UNK A 319 -11.00 -20.53 0.49
N UNK A 320 -9.84 -20.41 0.54
CA UNK A 320 -9.30 -20.63 1.81
C UNK A 320 -9.68 -19.51 2.77
N UNK A 321 -9.67 -18.51 2.24
CA UNK A 321 -10.08 -17.41 3.00
C UNK A 321 -11.54 -17.39 3.26
N UNK A 322 -12.08 -17.81 2.47
CA UNK A 322 -13.49 -17.92 2.60
C UNK A 322 -13.84 -19.04 3.54
N UNK A 323 -13.11 -19.87 3.43
CA UNK A 323 -13.29 -20.91 4.36
C UNK A 323 -12.88 -20.48 5.74
N UNK A 324 -11.92 -19.82 5.65
CA UNK A 324 -11.50 -19.31 6.90
C UNK A 324 -12.46 -18.24 7.41
N UNK A 325 -12.85 -17.61 6.61
CA UNK A 325 -13.83 -16.63 6.97
C UNK A 325 -15.13 -17.25 7.35
N UNK A 326 -15.31 -18.16 6.78
CA UNK A 326 -16.49 -18.88 7.11
C UNK A 326 -16.33 -19.57 8.45
N UNK A 327 -15.28 -19.96 8.56
CA UNK A 327 -15.01 -20.57 9.78
C UNK A 327 -14.95 -19.54 10.89
N UNK A 328 -14.49 -18.58 10.49
CA UNK A 328 -14.46 -17.56 11.45
C UNK A 328 -15.84 -16.95 11.68
N UNK A 329 -16.41 -16.94 10.81
CA UNK A 329 -17.76 -16.48 10.91
C UNK A 329 -18.63 -17.48 11.63
N UNK A 330 -18.31 -18.53 11.39
CA UNK A 330 -19.00 -19.53 12.12
C UNK A 330 -18.58 -19.52 13.58
N UNK A 331 -17.44 -19.32 13.68
CA UNK A 331 -16.99 -19.26 15.01
C UNK A 331 -17.50 -18.01 15.71
N UNK A 332 -17.56 -17.12 15.00
CA UNK A 332 -18.12 -15.96 15.55
C UNK A 332 -19.58 -16.05 15.78
N UNK A 333 -20.05 -16.69 15.07
CA UNK A 333 -21.45 -16.91 15.20
C UNK A 333 -21.72 -17.86 16.33
N UNK A 334 -20.93 -18.63 16.39
CA UNK A 334 -21.08 -19.51 17.47
C UNK A 334 -20.75 -18.83 18.78
N UNK A 335 -19.90 -18.09 18.63
CA UNK A 335 -19.59 -17.35 19.78
C UNK A 335 -20.66 -16.34 20.12
N UNK A 336 -21.13 -15.90 19.25
CA UNK A 336 -22.21 -14.99 19.45
C UNK A 336 -23.45 -15.70 19.92
N UNK A 337 -23.51 -16.73 19.48
CA UNK A 337 -24.62 -17.51 19.93
C UNK A 337 -24.41 -17.96 21.35
N UNK A 338 -23.32 -18.21 21.55
CA UNK A 338 -23.05 -18.62 22.87
C UNK A 338 -23.14 -17.46 23.83
N UNK A 339 -22.80 -16.49 23.31
CA UNK A 339 -22.93 -15.37 24.13
C UNK A 339 -24.36 -14.93 24.30
N UNK A 340 -24.95 -15.13 23.45
CA UNK A 340 -26.33 -14.84 23.50
C UNK A 340 -27.08 -15.84 24.33
N UNK A 341 -26.66 -16.86 24.25
CA UNK A 341 -27.24 -17.81 25.09
C UNK A 341 -26.88 -17.60 26.54
N UNK A 342 -25.78 -17.24 26.63
CA UNK A 342 -25.37 -16.97 27.94
C UNK A 342 -26.04 -15.74 28.51
N UNK A 343 -26.22 -14.96 27.72
CA UNK A 343 -26.95 -13.82 28.16
C UNK A 343 -28.39 -14.07 28.40
N UNK A 344 -28.78 -14.85 27.75
CA UNK A 344 -30.13 -15.24 27.91
C UNK A 344 -30.29 -16.07 29.15
N UNK A 345 -29.41 -16.73 29.31
CA UNK A 345 -29.47 -17.49 30.48
C UNK A 345 -29.26 -16.67 31.73
N UNK A 346 -28.51 -15.83 31.49
CA UNK A 346 -28.33 -14.96 32.56
C UNK A 346 -29.52 -14.07 32.83
N UNK A 347 -30.03 -13.76 31.92
CA UNK A 347 -31.23 -13.02 32.03
C UNK A 347 -32.35 -13.84 32.58
N UNK A 348 -32.33 -14.89 32.25
CA UNK A 348 -33.31 -15.75 32.79
C UNK A 348 -33.07 -16.01 34.24
N UNK A 349 -31.97 -16.10 34.49
CA UNK A 349 -31.65 -16.31 35.82
C UNK A 349 -31.92 -15.11 36.71
N UNK A 350 -31.73 -14.17 36.12
CA UNK A 350 -32.05 -13.05 36.86
C UNK A 350 -33.52 -12.77 37.08
N UNK A 351 -34.09 -13.06 36.21
CA UNK A 351 -35.48 -12.99 36.24
C UNK A 351 -36.12 -13.93 37.23
N VAL A 352 -35.78 -15.10 37.34
CA VAL A 352 -36.30 -16.09 38.29
C VAL A 352 -35.97 -15.67 39.74
N MET A 353 -34.83 -15.24 40.01
CA MET A 353 -34.43 -14.80 41.34
C MET A 353 -35.23 -13.57 41.80
N ALA A 354 -35.46 -12.62 40.93
CA ALA A 354 -36.25 -11.43 41.24
C ALA A 354 -37.73 -11.82 41.55
N VAL A 355 -38.29 -12.73 40.75
CA VAL A 355 -39.65 -13.22 41.00
C VAL A 355 -39.71 -13.98 42.34
N ARG A 356 -38.71 -14.77 42.66
CA ARG A 356 -38.66 -15.50 43.96
C ARG A 356 -38.53 -14.52 45.13
N GLU A 357 -37.75 -13.48 44.98
CA GLU A 357 -37.56 -12.44 46.00
C GLU A 357 -38.84 -11.63 46.22
N LEU A 358 -39.51 -11.22 45.14
CA LEU A 358 -40.80 -10.56 45.18
C LEU A 358 -41.87 -11.46 45.85
N GLY A 359 -41.86 -12.77 45.54
CA GLY A 359 -42.73 -13.73 46.18
C GLY A 359 -42.46 -13.96 47.68
N ARG A 360 -41.19 -13.80 48.08
CA ARG A 360 -40.81 -13.85 49.51
C ARG A 360 -41.23 -12.60 50.22
N GLN A 361 -41.06 -11.44 49.57
CA GLN A 361 -41.48 -10.14 50.13
C GLN A 361 -42.97 -10.08 50.32
N GLN A 362 -43.75 -10.51 49.31
CA GLN A 362 -45.18 -10.57 49.33
C GLN A 362 -45.71 -11.52 50.42
N LYS A 363 -45.02 -12.65 50.68
CA LYS A 363 -45.36 -13.57 51.77
C LYS A 363 -45.05 -12.96 53.15
N LYS A 364 -43.99 -12.13 53.22
CA LYS A 364 -43.62 -11.43 54.44
C LYS A 364 -44.62 -10.34 54.77
N ASP A 365 -44.99 -9.54 53.77
CA ASP A 365 -45.97 -8.46 53.91
C ASP A 365 -47.35 -9.01 54.26
N ASN A 366 -47.74 -10.19 53.70
CA ASN A 366 -49.01 -10.85 54.03
C ASN A 366 -48.98 -11.49 55.41
N ALA A 367 -47.78 -11.88 55.94
CA ALA A 367 -47.64 -12.39 57.30
C ALA A 367 -47.70 -11.25 58.32
N ASP A 368 -47.08 -10.11 58.00
CA ASP A 368 -47.10 -8.92 58.86
C ASP A 368 -48.49 -8.25 58.91
N SER A 369 -49.26 -8.33 57.81
CA SER A 369 -50.66 -7.83 57.76
C SER A 369 -51.67 -8.70 58.50
N ARG A 370 -51.30 -9.93 58.89
CA ARG A 370 -52.20 -10.84 59.65
C ARG A 370 -51.84 -10.88 61.14
N GLY A 371 -50.82 -10.16 61.56
CA GLY A 371 -50.33 -10.10 62.92
C GLY A 371 -50.82 -8.91 63.76
N GLU A 372 -51.79 -8.09 63.23
CA GLU A 372 -52.46 -7.02 63.96
C GLU A 372 -53.87 -7.41 64.35
#